data_7afcc6efc521e3dd28cd554b0b218420
#
_entry.id   7afcc6efc521e3dd28cd554b0b218420
#
_cell.length_a   1.000
_cell.length_b   1.000
_cell.length_c   1.000
_cell.angle_alpha   90.00
_cell.angle_beta   90.00
_cell.angle_gamma   90.00
#
_symmetry.space_group_name_H-M   'P 1'
#
loop_
_entity.id
_entity.type
_entity.pdbx_description
1 polymer ?
#
loop_
_entity_poly.entity_id
_entity_poly.type
_entity_poly.pdbx_seq_one_letter_code
_entity_poly.pdbx_strand_id
1 'polypeptide(L)'
;MNEVEKMRSGQLADMSVPEMQVRFERAKKLLARMRGLSTYDGEYRPLLESLVPGIPATSVICPPFYCDHGDGIRLGEHVFVNANCTFLDGGYITIGAHTLIG
;
A
#
# COMPACT_ATOMS: atom_id res chain seq x y z
N MET A 1 -21.02 -11.99 -2.29
CA MET A 1 -19.79 -11.17 -2.19
C MET A 1 -19.81 -10.09 -3.26
N ASN A 2 -19.38 -8.86 -2.90
CA ASN A 2 -19.12 -7.83 -3.89
C ASN A 2 -17.75 -8.07 -4.55
N GLU A 3 -17.39 -7.25 -5.52
CA GLU A 3 -16.16 -7.46 -6.28
C GLU A 3 -14.90 -7.21 -5.42
N VAL A 4 -14.95 -6.26 -4.48
CA VAL A 4 -13.82 -6.03 -3.57
C VAL A 4 -13.59 -7.23 -2.67
N GLU A 5 -14.66 -7.81 -2.12
CA GLU A 5 -14.56 -9.02 -1.29
C GLU A 5 -14.00 -10.21 -2.08
N LYS A 6 -14.44 -10.37 -3.33
CA LYS A 6 -13.89 -11.41 -4.22
C LYS A 6 -12.40 -11.22 -4.43
N MET A 7 -11.97 -9.99 -4.74
CA MET A 7 -10.56 -9.66 -4.93
C MET A 7 -9.75 -9.99 -3.68
N ARG A 8 -10.23 -9.57 -2.51
CA ARG A 8 -9.54 -9.80 -1.24
C ARG A 8 -9.43 -11.28 -0.89
N SER A 9 -10.40 -12.09 -1.31
CA SER A 9 -10.40 -13.53 -1.05
C SER A 9 -9.65 -14.35 -2.10
N GLY A 10 -9.08 -13.70 -3.11
CA GLY A 10 -8.33 -14.38 -4.17
C GLY A 10 -9.21 -14.95 -5.28
N GLN A 11 -10.48 -14.55 -5.35
CA GLN A 11 -11.38 -14.95 -6.42
C GLN A 11 -11.28 -13.99 -7.60
N LEU A 12 -11.67 -14.48 -8.77
CA LEU A 12 -11.75 -13.63 -9.96
C LEU A 12 -12.77 -12.52 -9.74
N ALA A 13 -12.34 -11.28 -9.92
CA ALA A 13 -13.14 -10.09 -9.66
C ALA A 13 -13.19 -9.18 -10.89
N ASP A 14 -14.30 -8.46 -11.03
CA ASP A 14 -14.44 -7.43 -12.07
C ASP A 14 -13.82 -6.12 -11.55
N MET A 15 -12.69 -5.72 -12.15
CA MET A 15 -11.97 -4.50 -11.76
C MET A 15 -12.59 -3.23 -12.34
N SER A 16 -13.58 -3.35 -13.23
CA SER A 16 -14.20 -2.19 -13.88
C SER A 16 -15.33 -1.55 -13.09
N VAL A 17 -15.80 -2.21 -12.02
CA VAL A 17 -16.93 -1.68 -11.23
C VAL A 17 -16.56 -0.36 -10.55
N PRO A 18 -17.54 0.56 -10.35
CA PRO A 18 -17.26 1.88 -9.81
C PRO A 18 -16.53 1.89 -8.49
N GLU A 19 -16.88 1.02 -7.54
CA GLU A 19 -16.19 0.98 -6.25
C GLU A 19 -14.72 0.58 -6.39
N MET A 20 -14.38 -0.25 -7.37
CA MET A 20 -13.00 -0.62 -7.64
C MET A 20 -12.23 0.57 -8.22
N GLN A 21 -12.87 1.32 -9.11
CA GLN A 21 -12.25 2.51 -9.71
C GLN A 21 -11.98 3.60 -8.66
N VAL A 22 -12.87 3.78 -7.69
CA VAL A 22 -12.68 4.71 -6.58
C VAL A 22 -11.43 4.31 -5.76
N ARG A 23 -11.24 3.02 -5.53
CA ARG A 23 -10.08 2.50 -4.79
C ARG A 23 -8.78 2.75 -5.54
N PHE A 24 -8.75 2.48 -6.83
CA PHE A 24 -7.57 2.76 -7.66
C PHE A 24 -7.25 4.25 -7.69
N GLU A 25 -8.26 5.09 -7.85
CA GLU A 25 -8.07 6.54 -7.88
C GLU A 25 -7.46 7.05 -6.57
N ARG A 26 -7.97 6.58 -5.44
CA ARG A 26 -7.43 6.93 -4.12
C ARG A 26 -5.94 6.62 -4.04
N ALA A 27 -5.56 5.39 -4.35
CA ALA A 27 -4.17 4.95 -4.25
C ALA A 27 -3.27 5.74 -5.21
N LYS A 28 -3.71 5.92 -6.46
CA LYS A 28 -2.92 6.64 -7.46
C LYS A 28 -2.73 8.11 -7.11
N LYS A 29 -3.73 8.75 -6.54
CA LYS A 29 -3.61 10.16 -6.10
C LYS A 29 -2.63 10.29 -4.95
N LEU A 30 -2.68 9.39 -3.98
CA LEU A 30 -1.73 9.39 -2.86
C LEU A 30 -0.31 9.13 -3.35
N LEU A 31 -0.12 8.13 -4.20
CA LEU A 31 1.19 7.81 -4.78
C LEU A 31 1.75 8.99 -5.58
N ALA A 32 0.90 9.69 -6.33
CA ALA A 32 1.33 10.87 -7.09
C ALA A 32 1.85 11.99 -6.15
N ARG A 33 1.18 12.20 -5.01
CA ARG A 33 1.61 13.19 -4.03
C ARG A 33 2.91 12.79 -3.33
N MET A 34 3.17 11.49 -3.20
CA MET A 34 4.39 10.96 -2.58
C MET A 34 5.59 11.01 -3.53
N ARG A 35 5.33 11.16 -4.83
CA ARG A 35 6.40 11.17 -5.84
C ARG A 35 7.34 12.35 -5.60
N GLY A 36 8.65 12.05 -5.64
CA GLY A 36 9.67 13.07 -5.44
C GLY A 36 9.97 13.41 -3.99
N LEU A 37 9.22 12.85 -3.04
CA LEU A 37 9.51 13.01 -1.62
C LEU A 37 10.50 11.96 -1.15
N SER A 38 11.25 12.29 -0.11
CA SER A 38 12.09 11.34 0.62
C SER A 38 11.47 11.02 1.98
N THR A 39 12.00 10.02 2.66
CA THR A 39 11.57 9.71 4.03
C THR A 39 11.88 10.84 5.01
N TYR A 40 12.75 11.76 4.63
CA TYR A 40 13.12 12.91 5.46
C TYR A 40 12.19 14.11 5.27
N ASP A 41 11.32 14.09 4.25
CA ASP A 41 10.33 15.13 4.08
C ASP A 41 9.16 14.90 5.03
N GLY A 42 8.78 15.93 5.80
CA GLY A 42 7.72 15.82 6.79
C GLY A 42 6.36 15.42 6.22
N GLU A 43 6.14 15.65 4.93
CA GLU A 43 4.90 15.29 4.24
C GLU A 43 4.81 13.79 3.92
N TYR A 44 5.94 13.08 3.90
CA TYR A 44 5.96 11.69 3.42
C TYR A 44 5.20 10.76 4.35
N ARG A 45 5.50 10.78 5.64
CA ARG A 45 4.91 9.84 6.60
C ARG A 45 3.39 9.93 6.70
N PRO A 46 2.77 11.12 6.78
CA PRO A 46 1.31 11.22 6.77
C PRO A 46 0.68 10.64 5.50
N LEU A 47 1.30 10.85 4.34
CA LEU A 47 0.81 10.29 3.09
C LEU A 47 0.93 8.77 3.09
N LEU A 48 2.05 8.23 3.58
CA LEU A 48 2.24 6.79 3.69
C LEU A 48 1.18 6.17 4.62
N GLU A 49 0.89 6.81 5.74
CA GLU A 49 -0.12 6.32 6.68
C GLU A 49 -1.52 6.37 6.09
N SER A 50 -1.80 7.32 5.20
CA SER A 50 -3.06 7.36 4.47
C SER A 50 -3.13 6.25 3.42
N LEU A 51 -2.03 5.96 2.75
CA LEU A 51 -1.96 4.92 1.71
C LEU A 51 -2.05 3.53 2.32
N VAL A 52 -1.30 3.29 3.39
CA VAL A 52 -1.21 2.00 4.09
C VAL A 52 -1.74 2.18 5.52
N PRO A 53 -3.08 2.20 5.70
CA PRO A 53 -3.65 2.40 7.03
C PRO A 53 -3.22 1.31 8.00
N GLY A 54 -2.87 1.70 9.21
CA GLY A 54 -2.42 0.76 10.22
C GLY A 54 -0.96 0.36 10.14
N ILE A 55 -0.17 0.97 9.25
CA ILE A 55 1.28 0.73 9.26
C ILE A 55 1.85 1.11 10.62
N PRO A 56 2.60 0.19 11.29
CA PRO A 56 3.19 0.50 12.59
C PRO A 56 4.18 1.65 12.51
N ALA A 57 4.27 2.45 13.57
CA ALA A 57 5.19 3.59 13.62
C ALA A 57 6.66 3.17 13.41
N THR A 58 6.99 1.93 13.77
CA THR A 58 8.34 1.39 13.65
C THR A 58 8.67 0.86 12.27
N SER A 59 7.67 0.75 11.39
CA SER A 59 7.87 0.21 10.04
C SER A 59 7.92 1.34 9.02
N VAL A 60 8.71 1.14 7.96
CA VAL A 60 8.89 2.14 6.92
C VAL A 60 8.91 1.51 5.55
N ILE A 61 8.34 2.23 4.59
CA ILE A 61 8.43 1.92 3.16
C ILE A 61 9.14 3.11 2.51
N CYS A 62 10.30 2.86 1.92
CA CYS A 62 11.07 3.91 1.26
C CYS A 62 10.53 4.20 -0.14
N PRO A 63 10.42 5.48 -0.52
CA PRO A 63 10.08 5.84 -1.89
C PRO A 63 11.28 5.64 -2.84
N PRO A 64 11.06 5.46 -4.15
CA PRO A 64 9.75 5.35 -4.79
C PRO A 64 9.11 3.99 -4.52
N PHE A 65 7.78 3.97 -4.41
CA PHE A 65 7.01 2.80 -4.08
C PHE A 65 5.73 2.79 -4.93
N TYR A 66 5.26 1.61 -5.29
CA TYR A 66 3.98 1.45 -5.98
C TYR A 66 3.15 0.34 -5.36
N CYS A 67 1.85 0.54 -5.28
CA CYS A 67 0.89 -0.49 -4.91
C CYS A 67 -0.42 -0.25 -5.65
N ASP A 68 -1.29 -1.25 -5.70
CA ASP A 68 -2.61 -1.10 -6.32
C ASP A 68 -3.61 -0.40 -5.40
N HIS A 69 -3.62 -0.73 -4.13
CA HIS A 69 -4.60 -0.22 -3.17
C HIS A 69 -3.96 0.39 -1.93
N GLY A 70 -2.95 -0.24 -1.39
CA GLY A 70 -2.27 0.18 -0.16
C GLY A 70 -2.90 -0.40 1.10
N ASP A 71 -4.21 -0.43 1.19
CA ASP A 71 -4.92 -0.94 2.37
C ASP A 71 -4.95 -2.48 2.46
N GLY A 72 -4.42 -3.16 1.46
CA GLY A 72 -4.18 -4.60 1.52
C GLY A 72 -2.82 -4.98 2.05
N ILE A 73 -1.97 -4.00 2.33
CA ILE A 73 -0.61 -4.23 2.84
C ILE A 73 -0.66 -4.24 4.37
N ARG A 74 -0.20 -5.33 4.97
CA ARG A 74 -0.19 -5.53 6.42
C ARG A 74 1.23 -5.79 6.87
N LEU A 75 1.83 -4.81 7.54
CA LEU A 75 3.19 -4.92 8.05
C LEU A 75 3.18 -5.14 9.56
N GLY A 76 4.05 -6.01 10.05
CA GLY A 76 4.36 -6.11 11.46
C GLY A 76 5.25 -4.97 11.91
N GLU A 77 5.68 -5.01 13.17
CA GLU A 77 6.60 -4.02 13.74
C GLU A 77 8.01 -4.18 13.16
N HIS A 78 8.73 -3.08 13.05
CA HIS A 78 10.13 -3.06 12.62
C HIS A 78 10.35 -3.70 11.24
N VAL A 79 9.44 -3.47 10.30
CA VAL A 79 9.60 -3.89 8.91
C VAL A 79 10.21 -2.75 8.11
N PHE A 80 11.23 -3.06 7.34
CA PHE A 80 11.88 -2.11 6.44
C PHE A 80 11.69 -2.58 5.00
N VAL A 81 11.08 -1.73 4.17
CA VAL A 81 10.91 -1.97 2.74
C VAL A 81 11.75 -0.93 2.00
N ASN A 82 12.78 -1.39 1.30
CA ASN A 82 13.68 -0.50 0.58
C ASN A 82 13.02 0.07 -0.69
N ALA A 83 13.68 1.02 -1.31
CA ALA A 83 13.19 1.74 -2.49
C ALA A 83 12.94 0.82 -3.69
N ASN A 84 12.07 1.26 -4.59
CA ASN A 84 11.74 0.59 -5.85
C ASN A 84 11.03 -0.75 -5.69
N CYS A 85 10.24 -0.91 -4.64
CA CYS A 85 9.38 -2.08 -4.47
C CYS A 85 7.99 -1.81 -5.02
N THR A 86 7.35 -2.86 -5.52
CA THR A 86 5.98 -2.83 -6.02
C THR A 86 5.19 -3.92 -5.32
N PHE A 87 4.10 -3.53 -4.66
CA PHE A 87 3.20 -4.46 -3.98
C PHE A 87 1.83 -4.41 -4.63
N LEU A 88 1.48 -5.47 -5.37
CA LEU A 88 0.17 -5.55 -6.01
C LEU A 88 -0.80 -6.22 -5.04
N ASP A 89 -1.41 -5.40 -4.21
CA ASP A 89 -2.19 -5.84 -3.05
C ASP A 89 -3.69 -5.99 -3.32
N GLY A 90 -4.05 -6.59 -4.45
CA GLY A 90 -5.43 -7.03 -4.69
C GLY A 90 -5.84 -8.05 -3.64
N GLY A 91 -5.07 -9.13 -3.47
CA GLY A 91 -5.10 -9.95 -2.27
C GLY A 91 -4.26 -9.30 -1.17
N TYR A 92 -4.49 -9.69 0.06
CA TYR A 92 -3.70 -9.17 1.18
C TYR A 92 -2.25 -9.61 1.10
N ILE A 93 -1.35 -8.68 1.39
CA ILE A 93 0.09 -8.95 1.53
C ILE A 93 0.46 -8.71 2.99
N THR A 94 0.84 -9.78 3.69
CA THR A 94 1.20 -9.72 5.10
C THR A 94 2.68 -10.01 5.25
N ILE A 95 3.39 -9.09 5.91
CA ILE A 95 4.83 -9.21 6.14
C ILE A 95 5.06 -9.18 7.66
N GLY A 96 5.67 -10.24 8.17
CA GLY A 96 5.91 -10.40 9.60
C GLY A 96 6.92 -9.40 10.15
N ALA A 97 6.91 -9.23 11.47
CA ALA A 97 7.79 -8.30 12.18
C ALA A 97 9.28 -8.59 11.90
N HIS A 98 10.09 -7.54 11.93
CA HIS A 98 11.55 -7.59 11.75
C HIS A 98 11.99 -8.08 10.37
N THR A 99 11.15 -7.98 9.35
CA THR A 99 11.50 -8.34 7.97
C THR A 99 12.16 -7.16 7.28
N LEU A 100 13.25 -7.44 6.58
CA LEU A 100 13.96 -6.45 5.75
C LEU A 100 13.82 -6.85 4.29
N ILE A 101 13.27 -5.95 3.47
CA ILE A 101 13.14 -6.16 2.03
C ILE A 101 14.11 -5.20 1.35
N GLY A 102 15.10 -5.79 0.70
CA GLY A 102 16.17 -5.05 0.03
C GLY A 102 15.93 -4.74 -1.43
#